data_0452b63dce3211e30d7b7221379a4fab
#
_entry.id   0452b63dce3211e30d7b7221379a4fab
#
_cell.length_a   1.000
_cell.length_b   1.000
_cell.length_c   1.000
_cell.angle_alpha   90.00
_cell.angle_beta   90.00
_cell.angle_gamma   90.00
#
_symmetry.space_group_name_H-M   'P 1'
#
loop_
_entity.id
_entity.type
_entity.pdbx_description
1 polymer ?
#
loop_
_entity_poly.entity_id
_entity_poly.type
_entity_poly.pdbx_seq_one_letter_code
_entity_poly.pdbx_strand_id
1 'polypeptide(L)'
;MTEFFSAAALLFMLLNPFLLVVYLLDVFEKLPAATFARVVVRAGLISSAVFAVAALLGDMLFRQVLQAEFASFQVFGGVVFLLIGLRFVFEGNAAIQGLRGESRYIAGAIAMPLMIGPGTIGACIVIGQRLTPVRAVLAILATVTLSVTVMMLLKRLHDFVRQRNEEIVQRYIDIAGRITALVVGAFAIEMIMHGLLAWKDAMG
;
A
#
# COMPACT_ATOMS: atom_id res chain seq x y z
N MET A 1 19.83 -5.29 16.35
CA MET A 1 19.75 -4.13 15.44
C MET A 1 19.46 -4.55 14.02
N THR A 2 20.12 -5.57 13.49
CA THR A 2 19.88 -6.12 12.14
C THR A 2 18.41 -6.49 11.87
N GLU A 3 17.75 -7.16 12.81
CA GLU A 3 16.34 -7.56 12.68
C GLU A 3 15.37 -6.37 12.57
N PHE A 4 15.62 -5.29 13.30
CA PHE A 4 14.83 -4.07 13.21
C PHE A 4 14.91 -3.45 11.80
N PHE A 5 16.12 -3.29 11.27
CA PHE A 5 16.33 -2.74 9.93
C PHE A 5 15.78 -3.67 8.84
N SER A 6 15.92 -4.98 8.98
CA SER A 6 15.36 -5.94 8.05
C SER A 6 13.84 -5.90 8.04
N ALA A 7 13.19 -5.80 9.20
CA ALA A 7 11.75 -5.66 9.34
C ALA A 7 11.23 -4.35 8.73
N ALA A 8 11.90 -3.23 9.02
CA ALA A 8 11.56 -1.93 8.45
C ALA A 8 11.74 -1.91 6.92
N ALA A 9 12.83 -2.49 6.41
CA ALA A 9 13.08 -2.59 4.98
C ALA A 9 12.03 -3.46 4.28
N LEU A 10 11.67 -4.60 4.83
CA LEU A 10 10.61 -5.47 4.30
C LEU A 10 9.29 -4.70 4.17
N LEU A 11 8.85 -4.05 5.23
CA LEU A 11 7.60 -3.29 5.22
C LEU A 11 7.68 -2.09 4.26
N PHE A 12 8.83 -1.42 4.15
CA PHE A 12 9.04 -0.32 3.21
C PHE A 12 8.96 -0.79 1.75
N MET A 13 9.53 -1.95 1.44
CA MET A 13 9.46 -2.55 0.10
C MET A 13 8.01 -2.92 -0.26
N LEU A 14 7.24 -3.43 0.69
CA LEU A 14 5.83 -3.79 0.47
C LEU A 14 4.92 -2.57 0.37
N LEU A 15 5.15 -1.53 1.19
CA LEU A 15 4.44 -0.26 1.07
C LEU A 15 4.72 0.45 -0.25
N ASN A 16 5.92 0.28 -0.79
CA ASN A 16 6.39 0.83 -2.05
C ASN A 16 5.84 2.25 -2.36
N PRO A 17 6.40 3.31 -1.75
CA PRO A 17 5.86 4.67 -1.88
C PRO A 17 5.86 5.18 -3.33
N PHE A 18 6.75 4.67 -4.18
CA PHE A 18 6.76 4.99 -5.61
C PHE A 18 5.53 4.44 -6.32
N LEU A 19 5.16 3.19 -6.02
CA LEU A 19 3.96 2.56 -6.54
C LEU A 19 2.71 3.28 -6.04
N LEU A 20 2.67 3.64 -4.75
CA LEU A 20 1.58 4.42 -4.17
C LEU A 20 1.39 5.76 -4.89
N VAL A 21 2.48 6.48 -5.21
CA VAL A 21 2.40 7.74 -5.96
C VAL A 21 1.83 7.52 -7.35
N VAL A 22 2.24 6.47 -8.05
CA VAL A 22 1.69 6.17 -9.39
C VAL A 22 0.19 5.82 -9.31
N TYR A 23 -0.23 5.07 -8.30
CA TYR A 23 -1.65 4.81 -8.05
C TYR A 23 -2.46 6.07 -7.72
N LEU A 24 -1.83 7.03 -7.06
CA LEU A 24 -2.45 8.25 -6.62
C LEU A 24 -2.23 9.41 -7.58
N LEU A 25 -1.77 9.12 -8.80
CA LEU A 25 -1.33 10.12 -9.75
C LEU A 25 -2.35 11.25 -9.97
N ASP A 26 -3.61 10.91 -10.15
CA ASP A 26 -4.68 11.91 -10.24
C ASP A 26 -4.87 12.77 -8.97
N VAL A 27 -4.73 12.16 -7.76
CA VAL A 27 -4.77 12.90 -6.50
C VAL A 27 -3.53 13.79 -6.40
N PHE A 28 -2.43 13.23 -6.86
CA PHE A 28 -1.13 13.87 -6.94
C PHE A 28 -1.16 15.11 -7.84
N GLU A 29 -1.83 15.03 -8.99
CA GLU A 29 -1.95 16.14 -9.93
C GLU A 29 -2.96 17.21 -9.51
N LYS A 30 -4.12 16.76 -9.01
CA LYS A 30 -5.26 17.65 -8.74
C LYS A 30 -5.19 18.37 -7.40
N LEU A 31 -4.47 17.81 -6.40
CA LEU A 31 -4.42 18.40 -5.07
C LEU A 31 -3.22 19.36 -4.91
N PRO A 32 -3.44 20.56 -4.32
CA PRO A 32 -2.35 21.40 -3.85
C PRO A 32 -1.45 20.66 -2.86
N ALA A 33 -0.14 20.94 -2.86
CA ALA A 33 0.85 20.23 -2.04
C ALA A 33 0.49 20.17 -0.54
N ALA A 34 -0.06 21.26 0.01
CA ALA A 34 -0.48 21.31 1.42
C ALA A 34 -1.68 20.40 1.72
N THR A 35 -2.62 20.25 0.78
CA THR A 35 -3.78 19.37 0.92
C THR A 35 -3.36 17.92 0.73
N PHE A 36 -2.51 17.64 -0.25
CA PHE A 36 -1.92 16.32 -0.47
C PHE A 36 -1.17 15.85 0.79
N ALA A 37 -0.30 16.68 1.36
CA ALA A 37 0.43 16.36 2.58
C ALA A 37 -0.50 15.97 3.75
N ARG A 38 -1.58 16.75 3.97
CA ARG A 38 -2.59 16.42 5.01
C ARG A 38 -3.29 15.08 4.77
N VAL A 39 -3.62 14.80 3.52
CA VAL A 39 -4.28 13.55 3.13
C VAL A 39 -3.36 12.36 3.36
N VAL A 40 -2.11 12.43 2.89
CA VAL A 40 -1.14 11.33 3.01
C VAL A 40 -0.72 11.11 4.46
N VAL A 41 -0.56 12.16 5.25
CA VAL A 41 -0.29 12.04 6.70
C VAL A 41 -1.46 11.35 7.41
N ARG A 42 -2.71 11.72 7.11
CA ARG A 42 -3.88 11.05 7.68
C ARG A 42 -3.96 9.58 7.26
N ALA A 43 -3.71 9.27 5.98
CA ALA A 43 -3.64 7.90 5.50
C ALA A 43 -2.54 7.10 6.22
N GLY A 44 -1.36 7.70 6.40
CA GLY A 44 -0.26 7.10 7.15
C GLY A 44 -0.60 6.83 8.62
N LEU A 45 -1.31 7.76 9.29
CA LEU A 45 -1.76 7.54 10.66
C LEU A 45 -2.77 6.39 10.79
N ILE A 46 -3.75 6.33 9.87
CA ILE A 46 -4.72 5.22 9.81
C ILE A 46 -3.99 3.90 9.58
N SER A 47 -3.08 3.86 8.59
CA SER A 47 -2.31 2.66 8.28
C SER A 47 -1.40 2.25 9.45
N SER A 48 -0.75 3.20 10.11
CA SER A 48 0.07 2.93 11.30
C SER A 48 -0.73 2.29 12.43
N ALA A 49 -1.95 2.75 12.68
CA ALA A 49 -2.82 2.18 13.69
C ALA A 49 -3.19 0.73 13.35
N VAL A 50 -3.60 0.47 12.09
CA VAL A 50 -3.95 -0.88 11.63
C VAL A 50 -2.74 -1.81 11.66
N PHE A 51 -1.58 -1.35 11.22
CA PHE A 51 -0.33 -2.14 11.24
C PHE A 51 0.13 -2.45 12.65
N ALA A 52 0.01 -1.50 13.59
CA ALA A 52 0.32 -1.74 14.99
C ALA A 52 -0.62 -2.80 15.59
N VAL A 53 -1.92 -2.72 15.30
CA VAL A 53 -2.88 -3.75 15.73
C VAL A 53 -2.54 -5.11 15.09
N ALA A 54 -2.21 -5.15 13.81
CA ALA A 54 -1.80 -6.37 13.13
C ALA A 54 -0.52 -6.98 13.72
N ALA A 55 0.47 -6.15 14.07
CA ALA A 55 1.71 -6.62 14.67
C ALA A 55 1.53 -7.14 16.11
N LEU A 56 0.65 -6.49 16.89
CA LEU A 56 0.47 -6.84 18.31
C LEU A 56 -0.54 -7.97 18.52
N LEU A 57 -1.57 -8.05 17.68
CA LEU A 57 -2.73 -8.91 17.87
C LEU A 57 -3.05 -9.80 16.65
N GLY A 58 -2.27 -9.72 15.55
CA GLY A 58 -2.65 -10.29 14.27
C GLY A 58 -2.91 -11.79 14.32
N ASP A 59 -2.07 -12.56 15.01
CA ASP A 59 -2.26 -14.01 15.13
C ASP A 59 -3.54 -14.35 15.90
N MET A 60 -3.80 -13.64 16.99
CA MET A 60 -5.02 -13.79 17.79
C MET A 60 -6.27 -13.35 17.00
N LEU A 61 -6.16 -12.23 16.26
CA LEU A 61 -7.26 -11.69 15.47
C LEU A 61 -7.72 -12.68 14.37
N PHE A 62 -6.78 -13.25 13.63
CA PHE A 62 -7.11 -14.20 12.57
C PHE A 62 -7.65 -15.51 13.12
N ARG A 63 -6.99 -16.13 14.12
CA ARG A 63 -7.36 -17.45 14.64
C ARG A 63 -8.59 -17.41 15.56
N GLN A 64 -8.70 -16.42 16.45
CA GLN A 64 -9.73 -16.42 17.50
C GLN A 64 -10.94 -15.55 17.15
N VAL A 65 -10.74 -14.40 16.49
CA VAL A 65 -11.82 -13.44 16.20
C VAL A 65 -12.44 -13.72 14.83
N LEU A 66 -11.60 -13.76 13.79
CA LEU A 66 -12.10 -13.96 12.43
C LEU A 66 -12.36 -15.43 12.12
N GLN A 67 -11.78 -16.34 12.90
CA GLN A 67 -11.86 -17.80 12.67
C GLN A 67 -11.55 -18.16 11.20
N ALA A 68 -10.64 -17.39 10.60
CA ALA A 68 -10.24 -17.51 9.20
C ALA A 68 -8.71 -17.62 9.12
N GLU A 69 -8.27 -18.46 8.20
CA GLU A 69 -6.84 -18.54 7.89
C GLU A 69 -6.37 -17.25 7.21
N PHE A 70 -5.18 -16.78 7.61
CA PHE A 70 -4.55 -15.62 6.95
C PHE A 70 -4.38 -15.85 5.43
N ALA A 71 -4.23 -17.10 5.03
CA ALA A 71 -4.19 -17.55 3.63
C ALA A 71 -5.42 -17.08 2.83
N SER A 72 -6.63 -17.22 3.39
CA SER A 72 -7.88 -16.77 2.74
C SER A 72 -7.91 -15.26 2.53
N PHE A 73 -7.44 -14.50 3.51
CA PHE A 73 -7.30 -13.04 3.41
C PHE A 73 -6.28 -12.64 2.32
N GLN A 74 -5.20 -13.41 2.20
CA GLN A 74 -4.18 -13.19 1.18
C GLN A 74 -4.72 -13.46 -0.24
N VAL A 75 -5.47 -14.55 -0.44
CA VAL A 75 -6.14 -14.88 -1.73
C VAL A 75 -7.14 -13.77 -2.08
N PHE A 76 -8.03 -13.41 -1.16
CA PHE A 76 -9.03 -12.36 -1.39
C PHE A 76 -8.38 -11.03 -1.76
N GLY A 77 -7.36 -10.62 -1.01
CA GLY A 77 -6.61 -9.39 -1.31
C GLY A 77 -5.92 -9.44 -2.67
N GLY A 78 -5.36 -10.59 -3.05
CA GLY A 78 -4.79 -10.79 -4.38
C GLY A 78 -5.84 -10.64 -5.48
N VAL A 79 -7.06 -11.17 -5.29
CA VAL A 79 -8.17 -10.97 -6.23
C VAL A 79 -8.56 -9.49 -6.35
N VAL A 80 -8.65 -8.77 -5.24
CA VAL A 80 -8.94 -7.32 -5.25
C VAL A 80 -7.86 -6.55 -6.01
N PHE A 81 -6.58 -6.83 -5.75
CA PHE A 81 -5.48 -6.20 -6.48
C PHE A 81 -5.45 -6.58 -7.96
N LEU A 82 -5.82 -7.82 -8.30
CA LEU A 82 -5.93 -8.25 -9.69
C LEU A 82 -7.00 -7.45 -10.44
N LEU A 83 -8.17 -7.27 -9.85
CA LEU A 83 -9.26 -6.47 -10.42
C LEU A 83 -8.84 -5.00 -10.58
N ILE A 84 -8.13 -4.43 -9.60
CA ILE A 84 -7.58 -3.08 -9.69
C ILE A 84 -6.55 -3.01 -10.84
N GLY A 85 -5.61 -3.95 -10.90
CA GLY A 85 -4.60 -4.01 -11.96
C GLY A 85 -5.21 -4.11 -13.36
N LEU A 86 -6.19 -4.99 -13.54
CA LEU A 86 -6.92 -5.13 -14.81
C LEU A 86 -7.64 -3.84 -15.21
N ARG A 87 -8.31 -3.17 -14.29
CA ARG A 87 -8.92 -1.87 -14.56
C ARG A 87 -7.88 -0.84 -15.03
N PHE A 88 -6.72 -0.80 -14.40
CA PHE A 88 -5.63 0.09 -14.83
C PHE A 88 -5.13 -0.23 -16.24
N VAL A 89 -5.04 -1.51 -16.61
CA VAL A 89 -4.63 -1.92 -17.97
C VAL A 89 -5.64 -1.45 -19.01
N PHE A 90 -6.94 -1.62 -18.76
CA PHE A 90 -7.99 -1.34 -19.74
C PHE A 90 -8.48 0.11 -19.73
N GLU A 91 -8.62 0.72 -18.56
CA GLU A 91 -9.21 2.05 -18.38
C GLU A 91 -8.14 3.14 -18.15
N GLY A 92 -6.87 2.75 -17.94
CA GLY A 92 -5.78 3.69 -17.64
C GLY A 92 -6.09 4.50 -16.38
N ASN A 93 -5.82 5.81 -16.42
CA ASN A 93 -6.05 6.71 -15.30
C ASN A 93 -7.54 6.88 -14.91
N ALA A 94 -8.48 6.53 -15.79
CA ALA A 94 -9.91 6.58 -15.50
C ALA A 94 -10.33 5.51 -14.47
N ALA A 95 -9.60 4.41 -14.35
CA ALA A 95 -9.85 3.32 -13.39
C ALA A 95 -9.93 3.82 -11.94
N ILE A 96 -9.12 4.81 -11.59
CA ILE A 96 -9.06 5.35 -10.23
C ILE A 96 -10.24 6.29 -9.95
N GLN A 97 -10.77 6.96 -10.97
CA GLN A 97 -11.88 7.92 -10.79
C GLN A 97 -13.15 7.23 -10.29
N GLY A 98 -13.39 5.98 -10.69
CA GLY A 98 -14.53 5.18 -10.25
C GLY A 98 -14.42 4.62 -8.83
N LEU A 99 -13.21 4.55 -8.26
CA LEU A 99 -12.98 4.06 -6.89
C LEU A 99 -13.05 5.18 -5.83
N ARG A 100 -13.21 6.43 -6.27
CA ARG A 100 -13.22 7.61 -5.41
C ARG A 100 -14.63 8.04 -5.10
N GLY A 101 -15.02 7.86 -3.85
CA GLY A 101 -16.08 8.65 -3.26
C GLY A 101 -15.69 10.15 -3.15
N GLU A 102 -16.58 10.97 -2.59
CA GLU A 102 -16.33 12.40 -2.37
C GLU A 102 -14.95 12.67 -1.76
N SER A 103 -14.32 13.76 -2.16
CA SER A 103 -13.00 14.25 -1.73
C SER A 103 -12.76 14.20 -0.21
N ARG A 104 -13.81 14.14 0.57
CA ARG A 104 -13.79 14.08 2.05
C ARG A 104 -13.20 12.77 2.60
N TYR A 105 -13.24 11.69 1.82
CA TYR A 105 -12.83 10.33 2.24
C TYR A 105 -11.54 9.87 1.56
N ILE A 106 -10.82 10.75 0.85
CA ILE A 106 -9.62 10.40 0.08
C ILE A 106 -8.57 9.72 0.97
N ALA A 107 -8.38 10.16 2.21
CA ALA A 107 -7.40 9.56 3.11
C ALA A 107 -7.71 8.10 3.45
N GLY A 108 -8.99 7.76 3.65
CA GLY A 108 -9.43 6.38 3.86
C GLY A 108 -9.28 5.53 2.58
N ALA A 109 -9.62 6.09 1.43
CA ALA A 109 -9.46 5.44 0.13
C ALA A 109 -7.98 5.21 -0.26
N ILE A 110 -7.06 6.01 0.29
CA ILE A 110 -5.61 5.80 0.15
C ILE A 110 -5.12 4.75 1.15
N ALA A 111 -5.57 4.83 2.39
CA ALA A 111 -5.19 3.84 3.39
C ALA A 111 -5.69 2.45 3.00
N MET A 112 -6.94 2.33 2.58
CA MET A 112 -7.54 1.07 2.11
C MET A 112 -8.00 1.22 0.64
N PRO A 113 -7.60 0.32 -0.29
CA PRO A 113 -6.77 -0.88 -0.12
C PRO A 113 -5.27 -0.65 -0.38
N LEU A 114 -4.84 0.57 -0.67
CA LEU A 114 -3.51 0.82 -1.24
C LEU A 114 -2.35 0.63 -0.25
N MET A 115 -2.47 1.18 0.97
CA MET A 115 -1.43 0.99 1.99
C MET A 115 -1.69 -0.28 2.81
N ILE A 116 -2.96 -0.52 3.19
CA ILE A 116 -3.38 -1.64 4.02
C ILE A 116 -3.81 -2.79 3.11
N GLY A 117 -2.86 -3.61 2.73
CA GLY A 117 -3.09 -4.81 1.94
C GLY A 117 -2.70 -6.08 2.69
N PRO A 118 -3.08 -7.27 2.21
CA PRO A 118 -2.71 -8.54 2.85
C PRO A 118 -1.21 -8.72 3.01
N GLY A 119 -0.41 -8.27 2.03
CA GLY A 119 1.05 -8.32 2.10
C GLY A 119 1.62 -7.47 3.24
N THR A 120 1.17 -6.22 3.39
CA THR A 120 1.62 -5.32 4.45
C THR A 120 1.12 -5.75 5.82
N ILE A 121 -0.12 -6.26 5.93
CA ILE A 121 -0.66 -6.83 7.18
C ILE A 121 0.14 -8.07 7.56
N GLY A 122 0.39 -8.99 6.61
CA GLY A 122 1.19 -10.19 6.86
C GLY A 122 2.60 -9.87 7.32
N ALA A 123 3.25 -8.89 6.69
CA ALA A 123 4.55 -8.40 7.15
C ALA A 123 4.49 -7.85 8.57
N CYS A 124 3.45 -7.10 8.92
CA CYS A 124 3.30 -6.57 10.28
C CYS A 124 3.10 -7.69 11.31
N ILE A 125 2.34 -8.75 11.00
CA ILE A 125 2.20 -9.92 11.87
C ILE A 125 3.57 -10.58 12.11
N VAL A 126 4.33 -10.80 11.03
CA VAL A 126 5.69 -11.37 11.13
C VAL A 126 6.64 -10.46 11.93
N ILE A 127 6.54 -9.15 11.77
CA ILE A 127 7.30 -8.16 12.54
C ILE A 127 6.96 -8.27 14.03
N GLY A 128 5.68 -8.40 14.36
CA GLY A 128 5.23 -8.57 15.74
C GLY A 128 5.69 -9.87 16.39
N GLN A 129 5.84 -10.96 15.60
CA GLN A 129 6.38 -12.23 16.09
C GLN A 129 7.90 -12.22 16.31
N ARG A 130 8.63 -11.40 15.54
CA ARG A 130 10.12 -11.35 15.58
C ARG A 130 10.67 -10.29 16.52
N LEU A 131 9.94 -9.21 16.72
CA LEU A 131 10.39 -8.07 17.54
C LEU A 131 9.56 -7.95 18.80
N THR A 132 10.17 -7.34 19.85
CA THR A 132 9.40 -6.94 21.02
C THR A 132 8.32 -5.93 20.63
N PRO A 133 7.17 -5.87 21.35
CA PRO A 133 6.04 -4.98 20.98
C PRO A 133 6.44 -3.54 20.70
N VAL A 134 7.30 -2.96 21.56
CA VAL A 134 7.77 -1.58 21.38
C VAL A 134 8.60 -1.43 20.10
N ARG A 135 9.53 -2.37 19.86
CA ARG A 135 10.37 -2.33 18.65
C ARG A 135 9.55 -2.55 17.37
N ALA A 136 8.55 -3.42 17.40
CA ALA A 136 7.64 -3.65 16.27
C ALA A 136 6.89 -2.36 15.92
N VAL A 137 6.27 -1.70 16.89
CA VAL A 137 5.56 -0.44 16.68
C VAL A 137 6.50 0.66 16.19
N LEU A 138 7.70 0.78 16.74
CA LEU A 138 8.70 1.77 16.30
C LEU A 138 9.14 1.51 14.85
N ALA A 139 9.37 0.25 14.46
CA ALA A 139 9.72 -0.11 13.09
C ALA A 139 8.60 0.27 12.11
N ILE A 140 7.35 0.00 12.46
CA ILE A 140 6.18 0.36 11.66
C ILE A 140 6.07 1.87 11.52
N LEU A 141 6.13 2.62 12.61
CA LEU A 141 6.03 4.08 12.58
C LEU A 141 7.16 4.71 11.78
N ALA A 142 8.40 4.24 11.94
CA ALA A 142 9.54 4.71 11.18
C ALA A 142 9.34 4.47 9.68
N THR A 143 8.88 3.27 9.30
CA THR A 143 8.65 2.90 7.89
C THR A 143 7.53 3.70 7.26
N VAL A 144 6.38 3.84 7.93
CA VAL A 144 5.26 4.63 7.41
C VAL A 144 5.64 6.10 7.30
N THR A 145 6.35 6.65 8.29
CA THR A 145 6.84 8.03 8.26
C THR A 145 7.80 8.25 7.07
N LEU A 146 8.71 7.31 6.84
CA LEU A 146 9.62 7.35 5.70
C LEU A 146 8.84 7.31 4.38
N SER A 147 7.87 6.40 4.24
CA SER A 147 7.03 6.28 3.04
C SER A 147 6.23 7.56 2.77
N VAL A 148 5.59 8.13 3.78
CA VAL A 148 4.87 9.40 3.69
C VAL A 148 5.80 10.54 3.28
N THR A 149 7.02 10.59 3.85
CA THR A 149 8.02 11.61 3.52
C THR A 149 8.46 11.49 2.06
N VAL A 150 8.74 10.27 1.59
CA VAL A 150 9.08 10.02 0.18
C VAL A 150 7.94 10.47 -0.74
N MET A 151 6.69 10.15 -0.42
CA MET A 151 5.53 10.59 -1.21
C MET A 151 5.43 12.13 -1.26
N MET A 152 5.65 12.82 -0.14
CA MET A 152 5.65 14.29 -0.11
C MET A 152 6.81 14.90 -0.93
N LEU A 153 7.99 14.29 -0.88
CA LEU A 153 9.14 14.73 -1.68
C LEU A 153 8.88 14.54 -3.17
N LEU A 154 8.32 13.38 -3.56
CA LEU A 154 7.94 13.12 -4.95
C LEU A 154 6.89 14.12 -5.45
N LYS A 155 5.91 14.47 -4.61
CA LYS A 155 4.92 15.52 -4.94
C LYS A 155 5.60 16.88 -5.21
N ARG A 156 6.51 17.29 -4.36
CA ARG A 156 7.24 18.55 -4.57
C ARG A 156 8.07 18.52 -5.85
N LEU A 157 8.75 17.41 -6.10
CA LEU A 157 9.54 17.22 -7.32
C LEU A 157 8.65 17.27 -8.57
N HIS A 158 7.52 16.57 -8.55
CA HIS A 158 6.54 16.58 -9.64
C HIS A 158 6.02 18.00 -9.92
N ASP A 159 5.58 18.72 -8.87
CA ASP A 159 5.06 20.08 -9.03
C ASP A 159 6.12 21.04 -9.61
N PHE A 160 7.38 20.84 -9.22
CA PHE A 160 8.50 21.61 -9.74
C PHE A 160 8.77 21.32 -11.23
N VAL A 161 8.73 20.05 -11.64
CA VAL A 161 8.97 19.65 -13.02
C VAL A 161 7.80 20.03 -13.92
N ARG A 162 6.56 19.85 -13.44
CA ARG A 162 5.34 20.20 -14.18
C ARG A 162 5.28 21.66 -14.60
N GLN A 163 5.75 22.58 -13.75
CA GLN A 163 5.82 24.00 -14.07
C GLN A 163 6.75 24.33 -15.26
N ARG A 164 7.66 23.40 -15.60
CA ARG A 164 8.63 23.59 -16.70
C ARG A 164 8.26 22.90 -17.99
N ASN A 165 7.55 21.75 -17.93
CA ASN A 165 7.27 20.93 -19.13
C ASN A 165 6.07 20.00 -18.92
N GLU A 166 4.86 20.49 -19.13
CA GLU A 166 3.61 19.76 -18.87
C GLU A 166 3.42 18.54 -19.80
N GLU A 167 3.84 18.64 -21.07
CA GLU A 167 3.69 17.57 -22.07
C GLU A 167 4.57 16.34 -21.75
N ILE A 168 5.80 16.56 -21.30
CA ILE A 168 6.71 15.47 -20.94
C ILE A 168 6.19 14.73 -19.70
N VAL A 169 5.66 15.49 -18.74
CA VAL A 169 5.12 14.93 -17.50
C VAL A 169 3.90 14.05 -17.82
N GLN A 170 2.97 14.48 -18.68
CA GLN A 170 1.80 13.68 -19.03
C GLN A 170 2.15 12.38 -19.77
N ARG A 171 3.08 12.43 -20.71
CA ARG A 171 3.55 11.20 -21.41
C ARG A 171 4.21 10.21 -20.44
N TYR A 172 5.05 10.73 -19.52
CA TYR A 172 5.70 9.90 -18.51
C TYR A 172 4.69 9.24 -17.57
N ILE A 173 3.65 9.95 -17.21
CA ILE A 173 2.54 9.51 -16.36
C ILE A 173 1.78 8.35 -16.99
N ASP A 174 1.43 8.45 -18.28
CA ASP A 174 0.72 7.39 -19.00
C ASP A 174 1.55 6.11 -19.09
N ILE A 175 2.84 6.24 -19.37
CA ILE A 175 3.77 5.10 -19.44
C ILE A 175 3.95 4.48 -18.04
N ALA A 176 4.18 5.29 -17.02
CA ALA A 176 4.34 4.85 -15.65
C ALA A 176 3.07 4.14 -15.14
N GLY A 177 1.89 4.66 -15.46
CA GLY A 177 0.61 4.04 -15.11
C GLY A 177 0.46 2.62 -15.70
N ARG A 178 0.82 2.44 -16.98
CA ARG A 178 0.75 1.12 -17.63
C ARG A 178 1.77 0.11 -17.04
N ILE A 179 3.01 0.55 -16.79
CA ILE A 179 4.02 -0.29 -16.15
C ILE A 179 3.55 -0.69 -14.75
N THR A 180 3.00 0.25 -13.99
CA THR A 180 2.45 0.00 -12.66
C THR A 180 1.32 -1.02 -12.70
N ALA A 181 0.42 -0.94 -13.67
CA ALA A 181 -0.67 -1.89 -13.83
C ALA A 181 -0.15 -3.33 -13.99
N LEU A 182 0.91 -3.53 -14.78
CA LEU A 182 1.56 -4.84 -14.95
C LEU A 182 2.20 -5.33 -13.64
N VAL A 183 2.91 -4.45 -12.94
CA VAL A 183 3.54 -4.77 -11.65
C VAL A 183 2.48 -5.17 -10.62
N VAL A 184 1.38 -4.41 -10.53
CA VAL A 184 0.26 -4.72 -9.62
C VAL A 184 -0.38 -6.04 -9.96
N GLY A 185 -0.63 -6.29 -11.24
CA GLY A 185 -1.17 -7.57 -11.70
C GLY A 185 -0.25 -8.74 -11.31
N ALA A 186 1.07 -8.60 -11.49
CA ALA A 186 2.05 -9.60 -11.10
C ALA A 186 2.03 -9.86 -9.58
N PHE A 187 2.06 -8.80 -8.76
CA PHE A 187 1.94 -8.94 -7.31
C PHE A 187 0.61 -9.57 -6.87
N ALA A 188 -0.48 -9.24 -7.54
CA ALA A 188 -1.79 -9.82 -7.26
C ALA A 188 -1.79 -11.34 -7.47
N ILE A 189 -1.23 -11.81 -8.59
CA ILE A 189 -1.09 -13.24 -8.87
C ILE A 189 -0.18 -13.93 -7.84
N GLU A 190 0.95 -13.31 -7.50
CA GLU A 190 1.87 -13.83 -6.48
C GLU A 190 1.17 -13.99 -5.12
N MET A 191 0.37 -13.00 -4.71
CA MET A 191 -0.43 -13.08 -3.48
C MET A 191 -1.43 -14.23 -3.51
N ILE A 192 -2.13 -14.44 -4.64
CA ILE A 192 -3.07 -15.55 -4.80
C ILE A 192 -2.33 -16.89 -4.70
N MET A 193 -1.22 -17.04 -5.40
CA MET A 193 -0.42 -18.26 -5.38
C MET A 193 0.10 -18.59 -3.99
N HIS A 194 0.68 -17.62 -3.29
CA HIS A 194 1.14 -17.82 -1.91
C HIS A 194 0.00 -18.13 -0.94
N GLY A 195 -1.15 -17.46 -1.08
CA GLY A 195 -2.32 -17.75 -0.28
C GLY A 195 -2.86 -19.18 -0.50
N LEU A 196 -2.91 -19.64 -1.75
CA LEU A 196 -3.34 -21.00 -2.08
C LEU A 196 -2.36 -22.07 -1.57
N LEU A 197 -1.06 -21.82 -1.67
CA LEU A 197 -0.04 -22.73 -1.13
C LEU A 197 -0.15 -22.84 0.40
N ALA A 198 -0.22 -21.71 1.09
CA ALA A 198 -0.39 -21.67 2.54
C ALA A 198 -1.68 -22.35 3.00
N TRP A 199 -2.77 -22.18 2.24
CA TRP A 199 -4.03 -22.85 2.53
C TRP A 199 -3.95 -24.37 2.35
N LYS A 200 -3.28 -24.85 1.29
CA LYS A 200 -3.02 -26.26 1.08
C LYS A 200 -2.20 -26.87 2.22
N ASP A 201 -1.14 -26.19 2.66
CA ASP A 201 -0.29 -26.66 3.75
C ASP A 201 -1.02 -26.70 5.11
N ALA A 202 -2.03 -25.83 5.31
CA ALA A 202 -2.86 -25.83 6.50
C ALA A 202 -3.93 -26.95 6.52
N MET A 203 -4.26 -27.55 5.36
CA MET A 203 -5.24 -28.63 5.26
C MET A 203 -4.62 -30.03 5.23
N GLY A 204 -3.31 -30.16 5.01
CA GLY A 204 -2.58 -31.45 4.95
C GLY A 204 -1.81 -31.70 6.21
#